data_b39c976cf20da3bc9cf22f5ceddbd33c
#
_entry.id   b39c976cf20da3bc9cf22f5ceddbd33c
#
_cell.length_a   1.000
_cell.length_b   1.000
_cell.length_c   1.000
_cell.angle_alpha   90.00
_cell.angle_beta   90.00
_cell.angle_gamma   90.00
#
_symmetry.space_group_name_H-M   'P 1'
#
loop_
_entity.id
_entity.type
_entity.pdbx_description
1 polymer ?
#
loop_
_entity_poly.entity_id
_entity_poly.type
_entity_poly.pdbx_seq_one_letter_code
_entity_poly.pdbx_strand_id
1 'polypeptide(L)'
;YECHGGLTDLLGVADVVIDCSPGKVGASNLEKYQSAGVKWVFQGGEKHAMTGMSYTSSANHAENLNVDGTRVVSCNTTGLSRTLVPLYNHCGQLSVECTMIRRAADPGDSSKGPINAIKPVLKVPSHHGPDVMTVKPEISINSMAVAVPTTIMHVHVIVAQLPEGHGLTTESVIEMWSKQPRIILMNGGETGITTTAEVMEYARDIGRKWGDLHEIFVWRDGVKLEGNTLYYFQAIHQESDVIPENVDAIRALMGTESDW
;
A
#
# COMPACT_ATOMS: atom_id res chain seq x y z
N TYR A 1 -8.85 -31.78 4.80
CA TYR A 1 -7.41 -31.97 5.03
C TYR A 1 -7.21 -32.60 6.39
N GLU A 2 -6.24 -33.53 6.50
CA GLU A 2 -5.82 -34.11 7.77
C GLU A 2 -4.90 -33.11 8.49
N CYS A 3 -5.22 -32.81 9.76
CA CYS A 3 -4.39 -31.92 10.58
C CYS A 3 -3.39 -32.78 11.37
N HIS A 4 -2.10 -32.49 11.21
CA HIS A 4 -1.02 -33.20 11.88
C HIS A 4 -0.44 -32.45 13.08
N GLY A 5 -0.96 -31.26 13.40
CA GLY A 5 -0.53 -30.43 14.51
C GLY A 5 -1.35 -29.15 14.64
N GLY A 6 -1.01 -28.34 15.63
CA GLY A 6 -1.60 -27.02 15.88
C GLY A 6 -0.62 -25.87 15.67
N LEU A 7 -1.03 -24.65 16.04
CA LEU A 7 -0.19 -23.46 15.94
C LEU A 7 1.14 -23.62 16.71
N THR A 8 1.09 -24.20 17.90
CA THR A 8 2.30 -24.39 18.74
C THR A 8 3.34 -25.28 18.06
N ASP A 9 2.90 -26.32 17.34
CA ASP A 9 3.81 -27.20 16.61
C ASP A 9 4.47 -26.46 15.43
N LEU A 10 3.70 -25.61 14.71
CA LEU A 10 4.24 -24.76 13.65
C LEU A 10 5.23 -23.72 14.18
N LEU A 11 4.94 -23.10 15.32
CA LEU A 11 5.84 -22.11 15.92
C LEU A 11 7.18 -22.74 16.36
N GLY A 12 7.20 -24.04 16.69
CA GLY A 12 8.42 -24.75 17.03
C GLY A 12 9.40 -24.99 15.87
N VAL A 13 8.98 -24.75 14.63
CA VAL A 13 9.80 -24.95 13.41
C VAL A 13 9.85 -23.72 12.49
N ALA A 14 9.12 -22.67 12.81
CA ALA A 14 9.06 -21.45 12.00
C ALA A 14 10.15 -20.46 12.43
N ASP A 15 10.77 -19.77 11.47
CA ASP A 15 11.63 -18.62 11.73
C ASP A 15 10.82 -17.32 11.75
N VAL A 16 9.82 -17.22 10.88
CA VAL A 16 8.93 -16.04 10.73
C VAL A 16 7.50 -16.49 10.54
N VAL A 17 6.56 -15.79 11.15
CA VAL A 17 5.11 -15.95 10.94
C VAL A 17 4.53 -14.73 10.27
N ILE A 18 3.71 -14.92 9.22
CA ILE A 18 2.83 -13.87 8.68
C ILE A 18 1.43 -14.14 9.22
N ASP A 19 0.93 -13.22 10.03
CA ASP A 19 -0.44 -13.28 10.57
C ASP A 19 -1.37 -12.41 9.72
N CYS A 20 -2.23 -13.06 8.94
CA CYS A 20 -3.28 -12.45 8.14
C CYS A 20 -4.67 -12.62 8.76
N SER A 21 -4.74 -12.92 10.05
CA SER A 21 -6.00 -13.14 10.75
C SER A 21 -6.86 -11.88 10.77
N PRO A 22 -8.18 -11.97 10.56
CA PRO A 22 -9.04 -10.80 10.51
C PRO A 22 -9.28 -10.18 11.89
N GLY A 23 -9.38 -8.87 11.93
CA GLY A 23 -9.99 -8.08 12.99
C GLY A 23 -9.57 -8.41 14.44
N LYS A 24 -8.41 -7.97 14.90
CA LYS A 24 -7.90 -8.09 16.27
C LYS A 24 -7.43 -9.50 16.71
N VAL A 25 -7.57 -10.52 15.89
CA VAL A 25 -7.07 -11.88 16.21
C VAL A 25 -5.55 -11.86 16.28
N GLY A 26 -4.87 -11.16 15.37
CA GLY A 26 -3.42 -11.01 15.40
C GLY A 26 -2.91 -10.47 16.74
N ALA A 27 -3.60 -9.48 17.34
CA ALA A 27 -3.24 -8.96 18.64
C ALA A 27 -3.25 -10.05 19.75
N SER A 28 -4.18 -11.00 19.67
CA SER A 28 -4.24 -12.13 20.63
C SER A 28 -3.19 -13.19 20.40
N ASN A 29 -2.55 -13.18 19.23
CA ASN A 29 -1.50 -14.13 18.87
C ASN A 29 -0.08 -13.62 19.19
N LEU A 30 0.09 -12.30 19.35
CA LEU A 30 1.41 -11.68 19.53
C LEU A 30 2.22 -12.32 20.65
N GLU A 31 1.61 -12.52 21.83
CA GLU A 31 2.27 -13.13 22.99
C GLU A 31 2.76 -14.56 22.68
N LYS A 32 2.03 -15.32 21.85
CA LYS A 32 2.42 -16.68 21.44
C LYS A 32 3.69 -16.65 20.58
N TYR A 33 3.78 -15.67 19.64
CA TYR A 33 4.94 -15.52 18.77
C TYR A 33 6.17 -15.10 19.56
N GLN A 34 6.01 -14.12 20.47
CA GLN A 34 7.06 -13.66 21.37
C GLN A 34 7.57 -14.79 22.28
N SER A 35 6.65 -15.56 22.87
CA SER A 35 6.99 -16.68 23.75
C SER A 35 7.70 -17.82 23.01
N ALA A 36 7.41 -18.01 21.73
CA ALA A 36 8.08 -18.99 20.89
C ALA A 36 9.42 -18.49 20.32
N GLY A 37 9.76 -17.21 20.49
CA GLY A 37 10.97 -16.62 19.91
C GLY A 37 10.94 -16.51 18.39
N VAL A 38 9.75 -16.52 17.77
CA VAL A 38 9.55 -16.48 16.33
C VAL A 38 9.30 -15.03 15.91
N LYS A 39 9.93 -14.58 14.84
CA LYS A 39 9.66 -13.25 14.25
C LYS A 39 8.26 -13.20 13.64
N TRP A 40 7.64 -12.00 13.60
CA TRP A 40 6.27 -11.87 13.11
C TRP A 40 6.06 -10.69 12.18
N VAL A 41 5.18 -10.89 11.19
CA VAL A 41 4.66 -9.86 10.29
C VAL A 41 3.13 -9.88 10.39
N PHE A 42 2.52 -8.76 10.74
CA PHE A 42 1.05 -8.63 10.75
C PHE A 42 0.54 -7.99 9.46
N GLN A 43 -0.46 -8.62 8.84
CA GLN A 43 -1.15 -8.14 7.62
C GLN A 43 -2.67 -8.11 7.77
N GLY A 44 -3.20 -8.32 8.96
CA GLY A 44 -4.64 -8.39 9.23
C GLY A 44 -5.33 -7.05 9.55
N GLY A 45 -4.61 -5.92 9.45
CA GLY A 45 -5.13 -4.58 9.75
C GLY A 45 -4.86 -4.13 11.18
N GLU A 46 -3.83 -4.64 11.82
CA GLU A 46 -3.37 -4.24 13.14
C GLU A 46 -2.90 -2.78 13.15
N LYS A 47 -3.01 -2.16 14.31
CA LYS A 47 -2.58 -0.77 14.51
C LYS A 47 -1.07 -0.69 14.79
N HIS A 48 -0.44 0.40 14.35
CA HIS A 48 0.96 0.72 14.66
C HIS A 48 1.27 0.58 16.16
N ALA A 49 0.41 1.08 17.03
CA ALA A 49 0.61 1.03 18.48
C ALA A 49 0.72 -0.38 19.07
N MET A 50 0.27 -1.43 18.35
CA MET A 50 0.38 -2.82 18.80
C MET A 50 1.80 -3.37 18.61
N THR A 51 2.43 -3.05 17.49
CA THR A 51 3.74 -3.56 17.12
C THR A 51 4.88 -2.57 17.42
N GLY A 52 4.55 -1.28 17.53
CA GLY A 52 5.54 -0.19 17.59
C GLY A 52 6.28 0.04 16.28
N MET A 53 6.15 -0.87 15.32
CA MET A 53 6.77 -0.81 13.99
C MET A 53 5.73 -0.98 12.90
N SER A 54 5.91 -0.25 11.80
CA SER A 54 5.16 -0.39 10.56
C SER A 54 6.13 -0.49 9.40
N TYR A 55 5.74 -1.14 8.33
CA TYR A 55 6.61 -1.46 7.22
C TYR A 55 5.98 -1.14 5.87
N THR A 56 6.76 -0.48 5.02
CA THR A 56 6.66 -0.53 3.55
C THR A 56 8.07 -0.39 2.97
N SER A 57 8.39 -1.20 1.99
CA SER A 57 9.75 -1.30 1.42
C SER A 57 10.27 0.03 0.89
N SER A 58 9.40 0.84 0.28
CA SER A 58 9.74 2.14 -0.31
C SER A 58 10.10 3.24 0.72
N ALA A 59 9.72 3.08 1.99
CA ALA A 59 9.89 4.13 2.99
C ALA A 59 10.91 3.81 4.08
N ASN A 60 10.87 2.60 4.65
CA ASN A 60 11.57 2.34 5.91
C ASN A 60 12.13 0.92 6.06
N HIS A 61 12.61 0.31 4.97
CA HIS A 61 13.19 -1.03 5.00
C HIS A 61 14.36 -1.12 6.00
N ALA A 62 15.30 -0.17 5.95
CA ALA A 62 16.47 -0.16 6.81
C ALA A 62 16.13 -0.10 8.31
N GLU A 63 15.07 0.59 8.68
CA GLU A 63 14.62 0.72 10.07
C GLU A 63 14.01 -0.59 10.61
N ASN A 64 13.62 -1.49 9.72
CA ASN A 64 13.04 -2.79 10.04
C ASN A 64 14.07 -3.94 9.97
N LEU A 65 15.35 -3.67 9.71
CA LEU A 65 16.38 -4.71 9.69
C LEU A 65 16.57 -5.34 11.07
N ASN A 66 16.49 -6.68 11.11
CA ASN A 66 16.70 -7.49 12.32
C ASN A 66 15.74 -7.25 13.50
N VAL A 67 14.67 -6.46 13.35
CA VAL A 67 13.68 -6.31 14.42
C VAL A 67 12.91 -7.62 14.64
N ASP A 68 12.28 -7.77 15.80
CA ASP A 68 11.53 -8.99 16.13
C ASP A 68 10.23 -9.12 15.36
N GLY A 69 9.60 -7.99 15.02
CA GLY A 69 8.37 -8.02 14.25
C GLY A 69 7.89 -6.64 13.83
N THR A 70 7.01 -6.64 12.85
CA THR A 70 6.44 -5.44 12.26
C THR A 70 5.01 -5.71 11.78
N ARG A 71 4.31 -4.67 11.38
CA ARG A 71 3.11 -4.81 10.55
C ARG A 71 3.37 -4.22 9.17
N VAL A 72 2.94 -4.89 8.12
CA VAL A 72 2.85 -4.30 6.79
C VAL A 72 1.65 -3.35 6.77
N VAL A 73 1.84 -2.15 6.26
CA VAL A 73 0.76 -1.15 6.16
C VAL A 73 -0.31 -1.56 5.16
N SER A 74 -1.44 -0.87 5.16
CA SER A 74 -2.55 -1.20 4.24
C SER A 74 -2.17 -0.98 2.77
N CYS A 75 -2.91 -1.63 1.87
CA CYS A 75 -2.78 -1.44 0.42
C CYS A 75 -2.81 0.05 0.00
N ASN A 76 -3.72 0.82 0.58
CA ASN A 76 -3.80 2.26 0.30
C ASN A 76 -2.54 3.00 0.76
N THR A 77 -2.03 2.67 1.95
CA THR A 77 -0.81 3.26 2.49
C THR A 77 0.42 2.86 1.68
N THR A 78 0.51 1.60 1.29
CA THR A 78 1.55 1.09 0.37
C THR A 78 1.53 1.86 -0.95
N GLY A 79 0.35 2.00 -1.56
CA GLY A 79 0.21 2.73 -2.81
C GLY A 79 0.63 4.20 -2.73
N LEU A 80 0.24 4.88 -1.65
CA LEU A 80 0.66 6.26 -1.39
C LEU A 80 2.18 6.35 -1.17
N SER A 81 2.74 5.46 -0.37
CA SER A 81 4.17 5.48 -0.06
C SER A 81 5.04 5.32 -1.31
N ARG A 82 4.67 4.42 -2.23
CA ARG A 82 5.45 4.15 -3.46
C ARG A 82 5.57 5.37 -4.37
N THR A 83 4.54 6.23 -4.44
CA THR A 83 4.57 7.43 -5.28
C THR A 83 5.06 8.67 -4.53
N LEU A 84 4.74 8.79 -3.23
CA LEU A 84 5.08 9.99 -2.45
C LEU A 84 6.50 9.96 -1.88
N VAL A 85 7.04 8.80 -1.50
CA VAL A 85 8.40 8.72 -0.91
C VAL A 85 9.49 9.17 -1.89
N PRO A 86 9.50 8.76 -3.17
CA PRO A 86 10.46 9.30 -4.15
C PRO A 86 10.36 10.82 -4.30
N LEU A 87 9.15 11.39 -4.32
CA LEU A 87 8.94 12.84 -4.36
C LEU A 87 9.48 13.52 -3.11
N TYR A 88 9.19 12.97 -1.92
CA TYR A 88 9.72 13.50 -0.67
C TYR A 88 11.25 13.45 -0.63
N ASN A 89 11.85 12.35 -1.04
CA ASN A 89 13.31 12.18 -1.06
C ASN A 89 13.98 13.21 -1.99
N HIS A 90 13.30 13.65 -3.06
CA HIS A 90 13.79 14.71 -3.93
C HIS A 90 13.56 16.11 -3.33
N CYS A 91 12.37 16.38 -2.80
CA CYS A 91 11.95 17.73 -2.41
C CYS A 91 12.26 18.06 -0.94
N GLY A 92 12.41 17.05 -0.07
CA GLY A 92 12.58 17.23 1.38
C GLY A 92 11.33 17.68 2.13
N GLN A 93 10.26 18.03 1.43
CA GLN A 93 8.99 18.47 2.01
C GLN A 93 7.83 18.17 1.06
N LEU A 94 6.74 17.65 1.61
CA LEU A 94 5.47 17.44 0.88
C LEU A 94 4.28 17.74 1.78
N SER A 95 3.25 18.37 1.20
CA SER A 95 1.90 18.44 1.80
C SER A 95 0.90 17.84 0.81
N VAL A 96 0.14 16.85 1.24
CA VAL A 96 -0.66 16.01 0.34
C VAL A 96 -2.12 16.00 0.77
N GLU A 97 -3.01 16.23 -0.19
CA GLU A 97 -4.44 15.96 -0.07
C GLU A 97 -4.78 14.75 -0.95
N CYS A 98 -5.38 13.72 -0.35
CA CYS A 98 -5.75 12.51 -1.05
C CYS A 98 -7.22 12.16 -0.87
N THR A 99 -7.93 11.97 -1.97
CA THR A 99 -9.27 11.37 -1.97
C THR A 99 -9.18 9.93 -2.47
N MET A 100 -9.58 9.00 -1.61
CA MET A 100 -9.59 7.57 -1.92
C MET A 100 -10.97 7.13 -2.38
N ILE A 101 -11.09 6.74 -3.63
CA ILE A 101 -12.26 6.10 -4.20
C ILE A 101 -12.06 4.59 -4.00
N ARG A 102 -12.74 4.05 -2.98
CA ARG A 102 -12.51 2.67 -2.54
C ARG A 102 -13.61 1.76 -3.05
N ARG A 103 -13.23 0.55 -3.44
CA ARG A 103 -14.22 -0.51 -3.63
C ARG A 103 -15.05 -0.70 -2.36
N ALA A 104 -16.30 -1.09 -2.54
CA ALA A 104 -17.27 -1.20 -1.45
C ALA A 104 -17.03 -2.40 -0.55
N ALA A 105 -16.67 -3.53 -1.16
CA ALA A 105 -16.52 -4.82 -0.50
C ALA A 105 -15.47 -5.67 -1.22
N ASP A 106 -14.99 -6.69 -0.52
CA ASP A 106 -14.17 -7.73 -1.11
C ASP A 106 -14.99 -8.57 -2.09
N PRO A 107 -14.39 -9.16 -3.14
CA PRO A 107 -15.13 -9.91 -4.16
C PRO A 107 -16.00 -11.03 -3.59
N GLY A 108 -15.62 -11.62 -2.48
CA GLY A 108 -16.38 -12.66 -1.78
C GLY A 108 -17.41 -12.17 -0.75
N ASP A 109 -17.49 -10.85 -0.51
CA ASP A 109 -18.33 -10.26 0.55
C ASP A 109 -19.49 -9.45 -0.04
N SER A 110 -20.53 -10.16 -0.47
CA SER A 110 -21.71 -9.54 -1.05
C SER A 110 -22.64 -8.86 -0.03
N SER A 111 -22.40 -9.04 1.27
CA SER A 111 -23.25 -8.49 2.34
C SER A 111 -22.82 -7.08 2.79
N LYS A 112 -21.64 -6.64 2.42
CA LYS A 112 -21.07 -5.34 2.80
C LYS A 112 -20.97 -4.38 1.62
N GLY A 113 -20.94 -3.11 1.95
CA GLY A 113 -20.74 -2.03 0.99
C GLY A 113 -22.04 -1.54 0.35
N PRO A 114 -21.96 -0.37 -0.32
CA PRO A 114 -23.12 0.19 -1.00
C PRO A 114 -23.42 -0.57 -2.28
N ILE A 115 -24.72 -0.81 -2.52
CA ILE A 115 -25.24 -1.24 -3.80
C ILE A 115 -25.90 -0.01 -4.43
N ASN A 116 -25.45 0.42 -5.60
CA ASN A 116 -26.00 1.57 -6.33
C ASN A 116 -26.04 2.87 -5.49
N ALA A 117 -25.02 3.09 -4.65
CA ALA A 117 -24.89 4.29 -3.83
C ALA A 117 -23.41 4.63 -3.63
N ILE A 118 -23.08 5.87 -3.30
CA ILE A 118 -21.74 6.32 -2.89
C ILE A 118 -21.78 6.58 -1.38
N LYS A 119 -20.88 5.96 -0.64
CA LYS A 119 -20.83 6.05 0.83
C LYS A 119 -19.56 6.81 1.29
N PRO A 120 -19.67 8.07 1.73
CA PRO A 120 -18.54 8.78 2.30
C PRO A 120 -18.15 8.22 3.67
N VAL A 121 -16.87 8.27 3.99
CA VAL A 121 -16.35 8.06 5.33
C VAL A 121 -16.38 9.41 6.05
N LEU A 122 -17.30 9.58 7.03
CA LEU A 122 -17.57 10.87 7.69
C LEU A 122 -16.52 11.25 8.74
N LYS A 123 -15.35 10.62 8.72
CA LYS A 123 -14.21 10.95 9.58
C LYS A 123 -13.09 11.52 8.73
N VAL A 124 -12.69 12.76 9.02
CA VAL A 124 -11.57 13.43 8.34
C VAL A 124 -10.51 13.80 9.40
N PRO A 125 -9.23 13.52 9.17
CA PRO A 125 -8.73 12.66 8.11
C PRO A 125 -9.22 11.22 8.25
N SER A 126 -9.36 10.51 7.13
CA SER A 126 -9.52 9.06 7.15
C SER A 126 -8.24 8.42 7.72
N HIS A 127 -8.31 7.19 8.22
CA HIS A 127 -7.17 6.56 8.90
C HIS A 127 -5.94 6.34 8.00
N HIS A 128 -6.08 6.43 6.69
CA HIS A 128 -5.01 6.15 5.73
C HIS A 128 -3.91 7.22 5.71
N GLY A 129 -4.27 8.51 5.81
CA GLY A 129 -3.27 9.59 5.93
C GLY A 129 -2.37 9.41 7.15
N PRO A 130 -2.95 9.34 8.38
CA PRO A 130 -2.18 8.99 9.57
C PRO A 130 -1.37 7.69 9.47
N ASP A 131 -1.83 6.71 8.68
CA ASP A 131 -1.12 5.45 8.49
C ASP A 131 0.16 5.62 7.64
N VAL A 132 0.16 6.50 6.63
CA VAL A 132 1.38 6.89 5.88
C VAL A 132 2.42 7.48 6.83
N MET A 133 2.00 8.32 7.77
CA MET A 133 2.89 8.94 8.74
C MET A 133 3.51 7.94 9.73
N THR A 134 3.02 6.70 9.81
CA THR A 134 3.68 5.65 10.61
C THR A 134 4.91 5.04 9.95
N VAL A 135 5.09 5.24 8.64
CA VAL A 135 6.25 4.76 7.86
C VAL A 135 7.09 5.89 7.29
N LYS A 136 6.50 7.07 7.12
CA LYS A 136 7.20 8.29 6.68
C LYS A 136 6.58 9.51 7.37
N PRO A 137 6.93 9.78 8.64
CA PRO A 137 6.30 10.81 9.46
C PRO A 137 6.50 12.24 8.94
N GLU A 138 7.49 12.45 8.09
CA GLU A 138 7.80 13.76 7.52
C GLU A 138 6.85 14.18 6.37
N ILE A 139 6.08 13.23 5.79
CA ILE A 139 5.08 13.56 4.78
C ILE A 139 3.82 14.04 5.48
N SER A 140 3.47 15.32 5.31
CA SER A 140 2.18 15.85 5.76
C SER A 140 1.08 15.41 4.81
N ILE A 141 0.09 14.64 5.29
CA ILE A 141 -0.98 14.11 4.45
C ILE A 141 -2.33 14.15 5.14
N ASN A 142 -3.32 14.74 4.45
CA ASN A 142 -4.73 14.60 4.77
C ASN A 142 -5.40 13.64 3.79
N SER A 143 -6.38 12.88 4.27
CA SER A 143 -7.08 11.93 3.43
C SER A 143 -8.57 11.89 3.71
N MET A 144 -9.35 11.85 2.64
CA MET A 144 -10.78 11.53 2.64
C MET A 144 -11.01 10.22 1.89
N ALA A 145 -12.12 9.54 2.18
CA ALA A 145 -12.44 8.30 1.52
C ALA A 145 -13.94 8.17 1.21
N VAL A 146 -14.24 7.58 0.07
CA VAL A 146 -15.59 7.18 -0.33
C VAL A 146 -15.57 5.72 -0.76
N ALA A 147 -16.61 4.96 -0.43
CA ALA A 147 -16.83 3.62 -0.97
C ALA A 147 -17.83 3.70 -2.12
N VAL A 148 -17.51 3.05 -3.24
CA VAL A 148 -18.32 3.00 -4.45
C VAL A 148 -18.72 1.56 -4.79
N PRO A 149 -19.82 1.32 -5.52
CA PRO A 149 -20.32 -0.02 -5.84
C PRO A 149 -19.43 -0.75 -6.85
N THR A 150 -18.24 -1.13 -6.45
CA THR A 150 -17.31 -1.95 -7.22
C THR A 150 -16.56 -2.91 -6.29
N THR A 151 -16.06 -4.00 -6.86
CA THR A 151 -15.15 -4.95 -6.20
C THR A 151 -13.75 -4.90 -6.80
N ILE A 152 -13.53 -4.02 -7.79
CA ILE A 152 -12.29 -3.94 -8.58
C ILE A 152 -11.49 -2.72 -8.18
N MET A 153 -10.34 -2.92 -7.55
CA MET A 153 -9.32 -1.93 -7.24
C MET A 153 -9.80 -0.71 -6.43
N HIS A 154 -8.89 0.07 -5.96
CA HIS A 154 -9.09 1.42 -5.45
C HIS A 154 -8.47 2.43 -6.43
N VAL A 155 -9.00 3.65 -6.47
CA VAL A 155 -8.37 4.79 -7.16
C VAL A 155 -8.08 5.87 -6.13
N HIS A 156 -6.88 6.42 -6.17
CA HIS A 156 -6.53 7.61 -5.43
C HIS A 156 -6.50 8.82 -6.36
N VAL A 157 -7.13 9.88 -5.92
CA VAL A 157 -7.02 11.23 -6.51
C VAL A 157 -6.09 12.01 -5.60
N ILE A 158 -4.94 12.41 -6.09
CA ILE A 158 -3.87 12.98 -5.26
C ILE A 158 -3.53 14.38 -5.76
N VAL A 159 -3.44 15.30 -4.79
CA VAL A 159 -2.95 16.66 -4.97
C VAL A 159 -1.79 16.84 -3.99
N ALA A 160 -0.58 17.01 -4.49
CA ALA A 160 0.61 17.20 -3.68
C ALA A 160 1.19 18.60 -3.89
N GLN A 161 1.41 19.32 -2.78
CA GLN A 161 2.11 20.59 -2.76
C GLN A 161 3.59 20.35 -2.56
N LEU A 162 4.39 20.77 -3.52
CA LEU A 162 5.83 20.74 -3.49
C LEU A 162 6.37 22.06 -2.94
N PRO A 163 7.56 22.10 -2.31
CA PRO A 163 8.16 23.35 -1.85
C PRO A 163 8.55 24.24 -3.04
N GLU A 164 8.68 25.52 -2.80
CA GLU A 164 9.25 26.42 -3.80
C GLU A 164 10.67 26.01 -4.19
N GLY A 165 11.00 26.13 -5.48
CA GLY A 165 12.33 25.78 -5.97
C GLY A 165 12.58 24.27 -6.08
N HIS A 166 11.54 23.43 -6.07
CA HIS A 166 11.64 21.96 -6.19
C HIS A 166 12.34 21.46 -7.48
N GLY A 167 12.42 22.28 -8.53
CA GLY A 167 13.14 21.98 -9.78
C GLY A 167 12.55 20.87 -10.66
N LEU A 168 11.36 20.36 -10.32
CA LEU A 168 10.69 19.30 -11.09
C LEU A 168 9.80 19.88 -12.19
N THR A 169 9.61 19.09 -13.24
CA THR A 169 8.59 19.23 -14.28
C THR A 169 7.69 17.98 -14.27
N THR A 170 6.58 18.02 -14.98
CA THR A 170 5.73 16.83 -15.16
C THR A 170 6.54 15.64 -15.69
N GLU A 171 7.41 15.87 -16.67
CA GLU A 171 8.24 14.85 -17.31
C GLU A 171 9.26 14.26 -16.32
N SER A 172 9.90 15.10 -15.50
CA SER A 172 10.88 14.62 -14.51
C SER A 172 10.22 13.82 -13.37
N VAL A 173 8.99 14.16 -12.98
CA VAL A 173 8.21 13.33 -12.04
C VAL A 173 7.89 11.97 -12.65
N ILE A 174 7.43 11.94 -13.90
CA ILE A 174 7.18 10.71 -14.65
C ILE A 174 8.46 9.87 -14.79
N GLU A 175 9.58 10.49 -15.12
CA GLU A 175 10.88 9.82 -15.19
C GLU A 175 11.32 9.26 -13.84
N MET A 176 11.13 10.01 -12.76
CA MET A 176 11.41 9.55 -11.39
C MET A 176 10.62 8.28 -11.06
N TRP A 177 9.31 8.29 -11.33
CA TRP A 177 8.47 7.12 -11.06
C TRP A 177 8.74 5.94 -12.00
N SER A 178 9.15 6.18 -13.25
CA SER A 178 9.51 5.10 -14.19
C SER A 178 10.71 4.27 -13.74
N LYS A 179 11.53 4.81 -12.86
CA LYS A 179 12.68 4.13 -12.25
C LYS A 179 12.30 3.32 -11.01
N GLN A 180 11.06 3.46 -10.52
CA GLN A 180 10.59 2.72 -9.35
C GLN A 180 10.09 1.33 -9.77
N PRO A 181 10.58 0.25 -9.16
CA PRO A 181 10.30 -1.11 -9.64
C PRO A 181 8.83 -1.55 -9.49
N ARG A 182 8.06 -0.86 -8.65
CA ARG A 182 6.65 -1.21 -8.37
C ARG A 182 5.67 -0.11 -8.76
N ILE A 183 6.01 0.66 -9.79
CA ILE A 183 5.13 1.65 -10.42
C ILE A 183 5.04 1.34 -11.92
N ILE A 184 3.83 1.18 -12.43
CA ILE A 184 3.53 1.14 -13.86
C ILE A 184 2.97 2.50 -14.26
N LEU A 185 3.60 3.11 -15.25
CA LEU A 185 3.13 4.34 -15.89
C LEU A 185 2.56 3.99 -17.26
N MET A 186 1.29 4.29 -17.48
CA MET A 186 0.59 3.96 -18.72
C MET A 186 -0.17 5.19 -19.25
N ASN A 187 -0.06 5.44 -20.55
CA ASN A 187 -0.88 6.45 -21.21
C ASN A 187 -2.24 5.83 -21.55
N GLY A 188 -3.28 6.21 -20.80
CA GLY A 188 -4.62 5.67 -20.96
C GLY A 188 -5.25 6.03 -22.29
N GLY A 189 -5.00 7.26 -22.79
CA GLY A 189 -5.51 7.72 -24.08
C GLY A 189 -4.94 6.97 -25.27
N GLU A 190 -3.67 6.53 -25.20
CA GLU A 190 -3.03 5.76 -26.28
C GLU A 190 -3.35 4.27 -26.23
N THR A 191 -3.42 3.71 -25.03
CA THR A 191 -3.58 2.24 -24.83
C THR A 191 -5.03 1.81 -24.70
N GLY A 192 -5.95 2.75 -24.42
CA GLY A 192 -7.34 2.47 -24.09
C GLY A 192 -7.56 1.99 -22.66
N ILE A 193 -6.50 1.92 -21.82
CA ILE A 193 -6.59 1.48 -20.43
C ILE A 193 -6.95 2.67 -19.55
N THR A 194 -8.24 2.95 -19.43
CA THR A 194 -8.79 4.16 -18.77
C THR A 194 -9.59 3.85 -17.51
N THR A 195 -9.91 2.58 -17.26
CA THR A 195 -10.70 2.13 -16.12
C THR A 195 -9.96 1.08 -15.30
N THR A 196 -10.38 0.88 -14.05
CA THR A 196 -9.83 -0.19 -13.20
C THR A 196 -10.10 -1.59 -13.74
N ALA A 197 -11.15 -1.79 -14.52
CA ALA A 197 -11.44 -3.07 -15.18
C ALA A 197 -10.39 -3.37 -16.27
N GLU A 198 -10.06 -2.39 -17.10
CA GLU A 198 -9.03 -2.51 -18.13
C GLU A 198 -7.63 -2.69 -17.52
N VAL A 199 -7.34 -2.06 -16.38
CA VAL A 199 -6.09 -2.32 -15.62
C VAL A 199 -6.02 -3.79 -15.17
N MET A 200 -7.13 -4.38 -14.73
CA MET A 200 -7.18 -5.81 -14.38
C MET A 200 -6.99 -6.72 -15.61
N GLU A 201 -7.56 -6.36 -16.76
CA GLU A 201 -7.31 -7.11 -18.01
C GLU A 201 -5.86 -6.98 -18.45
N TYR A 202 -5.27 -5.78 -18.38
CA TYR A 202 -3.84 -5.59 -18.63
C TYR A 202 -2.97 -6.50 -17.75
N ALA A 203 -3.28 -6.62 -16.45
CA ALA A 203 -2.56 -7.54 -15.57
C ALA A 203 -2.64 -9.00 -16.04
N ARG A 204 -3.79 -9.44 -16.58
CA ARG A 204 -3.95 -10.76 -17.18
C ARG A 204 -3.18 -10.91 -18.48
N ASP A 205 -3.20 -9.90 -19.34
CA ASP A 205 -2.51 -9.88 -20.64
C ASP A 205 -0.99 -9.98 -20.49
N ILE A 206 -0.41 -9.38 -19.45
CA ILE A 206 1.02 -9.55 -19.11
C ILE A 206 1.33 -10.86 -18.37
N GLY A 207 0.36 -11.77 -18.29
CA GLY A 207 0.55 -13.12 -17.74
C GLY A 207 0.46 -13.21 -16.22
N ARG A 208 -0.07 -12.20 -15.55
CA ARG A 208 -0.28 -12.26 -14.08
C ARG A 208 -1.42 -13.23 -13.76
N LYS A 209 -1.09 -14.26 -12.97
CA LYS A 209 -2.09 -15.22 -12.51
C LYS A 209 -3.13 -14.50 -11.66
N TRP A 210 -4.41 -14.76 -11.89
CA TRP A 210 -5.56 -14.15 -11.21
C TRP A 210 -5.77 -12.65 -11.50
N GLY A 211 -4.95 -12.05 -12.38
CA GLY A 211 -4.91 -10.59 -12.58
C GLY A 211 -4.17 -9.86 -11.47
N ASP A 212 -3.27 -10.52 -10.74
CA ASP A 212 -2.52 -9.95 -9.63
C ASP A 212 -1.54 -8.87 -10.11
N LEU A 213 -1.87 -7.62 -9.85
CA LEU A 213 -1.01 -6.49 -10.14
C LEU A 213 -0.33 -6.04 -8.84
N HIS A 214 0.97 -6.36 -8.73
CA HIS A 214 1.77 -6.01 -7.55
C HIS A 214 2.21 -4.56 -7.55
N GLU A 215 2.22 -3.93 -8.72
CA GLU A 215 2.61 -2.56 -8.95
C GLU A 215 1.44 -1.59 -8.70
N ILE A 216 1.76 -0.35 -8.41
CA ILE A 216 0.81 0.76 -8.47
C ILE A 216 0.68 1.19 -9.93
N PHE A 217 -0.54 1.32 -10.41
CA PHE A 217 -0.80 1.78 -11.76
C PHE A 217 -1.06 3.28 -11.74
N VAL A 218 -0.27 4.05 -12.48
CA VAL A 218 -0.42 5.50 -12.60
C VAL A 218 -0.77 5.84 -14.04
N TRP A 219 -1.88 6.55 -14.25
CA TRP A 219 -2.22 7.10 -15.57
C TRP A 219 -1.31 8.27 -15.89
N ARG A 220 -0.36 8.04 -16.80
CA ARG A 220 0.67 9.01 -17.18
C ARG A 220 0.10 10.32 -17.73
N ASP A 221 -0.93 10.22 -18.55
CA ASP A 221 -1.66 11.37 -19.14
C ASP A 221 -2.53 12.12 -18.12
N GLY A 222 -2.73 11.55 -16.95
CA GLY A 222 -3.35 12.21 -15.79
C GLY A 222 -2.36 12.88 -14.83
N VAL A 223 -1.05 12.80 -15.09
CA VAL A 223 -0.03 13.48 -14.27
C VAL A 223 0.19 14.89 -14.76
N LYS A 224 0.04 15.86 -13.88
CA LYS A 224 0.27 17.27 -14.20
C LYS A 224 0.91 18.01 -13.03
N LEU A 225 2.04 18.66 -13.27
CA LEU A 225 2.64 19.61 -12.35
C LEU A 225 2.37 21.02 -12.85
N GLU A 226 1.69 21.82 -12.05
CA GLU A 226 1.33 23.20 -12.36
C GLU A 226 1.78 24.11 -11.21
N GLY A 227 2.79 24.93 -11.46
CA GLY A 227 3.50 25.65 -10.39
C GLY A 227 4.09 24.65 -9.38
N ASN A 228 3.69 24.75 -8.14
CA ASN A 228 4.12 23.85 -7.07
C ASN A 228 3.12 22.74 -6.78
N THR A 229 2.04 22.59 -7.57
CA THR A 229 0.97 21.64 -7.33
C THR A 229 1.03 20.48 -8.33
N LEU A 230 1.24 19.28 -7.82
CA LEU A 230 1.23 18.04 -8.60
C LEU A 230 -0.13 17.36 -8.45
N TYR A 231 -0.74 17.03 -9.58
CA TYR A 231 -2.01 16.30 -9.68
C TYR A 231 -1.77 14.96 -10.36
N TYR A 232 -2.36 13.89 -9.83
CA TYR A 232 -2.33 12.58 -10.51
C TYR A 232 -3.37 11.60 -9.97
N PHE A 233 -3.60 10.55 -10.76
CA PHE A 233 -4.42 9.42 -10.40
C PHE A 233 -3.57 8.15 -10.34
N GLN A 234 -3.85 7.31 -9.36
CA GLN A 234 -3.28 5.97 -9.30
C GLN A 234 -4.34 4.94 -8.93
N ALA A 235 -4.19 3.74 -9.46
CA ALA A 235 -5.02 2.59 -9.09
C ALA A 235 -4.20 1.55 -8.34
N ILE A 236 -4.86 0.83 -7.42
CA ILE A 236 -4.24 -0.11 -6.50
C ILE A 236 -5.05 -1.40 -6.49
N HIS A 237 -4.40 -2.51 -6.84
CA HIS A 237 -4.97 -3.85 -6.68
C HIS A 237 -4.72 -4.31 -5.25
N GLN A 238 -5.70 -4.10 -4.39
CA GLN A 238 -5.54 -4.16 -2.93
C GLN A 238 -5.19 -5.53 -2.36
N GLU A 239 -5.49 -6.62 -3.06
CA GLU A 239 -5.08 -7.96 -2.65
C GLU A 239 -3.62 -8.25 -3.00
N SER A 240 -3.07 -7.57 -4.01
CA SER A 240 -1.80 -7.95 -4.62
C SER A 240 -0.66 -7.01 -4.28
N ASP A 241 -0.91 -5.70 -4.12
CA ASP A 241 0.15 -4.70 -3.95
C ASP A 241 0.95 -4.87 -2.64
N VAL A 242 0.34 -5.48 -1.62
CA VAL A 242 0.98 -5.77 -0.33
C VAL A 242 1.73 -7.12 -0.30
N ILE A 243 1.55 -8.00 -1.28
CA ILE A 243 2.24 -9.29 -1.32
C ILE A 243 3.76 -9.11 -1.33
N PRO A 244 4.35 -8.31 -2.24
CA PRO A 244 5.78 -8.08 -2.22
C PRO A 244 6.26 -7.35 -0.96
N GLU A 245 5.42 -6.52 -0.32
CA GLU A 245 5.75 -5.88 0.95
C GLU A 245 5.93 -6.91 2.08
N ASN A 246 5.10 -7.97 2.12
CA ASN A 246 5.26 -9.05 3.08
C ASN A 246 6.57 -9.82 2.87
N VAL A 247 6.94 -10.09 1.62
CA VAL A 247 8.21 -10.74 1.27
C VAL A 247 9.39 -9.89 1.72
N ASP A 248 9.36 -8.60 1.42
CA ASP A 248 10.44 -7.67 1.81
C ASP A 248 10.48 -7.44 3.32
N ALA A 249 9.33 -7.47 4.01
CA ALA A 249 9.30 -7.41 5.47
C ALA A 249 10.00 -8.64 6.09
N ILE A 250 9.75 -9.85 5.57
CA ILE A 250 10.48 -11.04 6.00
C ILE A 250 11.98 -10.87 5.77
N ARG A 251 12.40 -10.38 4.58
CA ARG A 251 13.81 -10.14 4.26
C ARG A 251 14.43 -9.15 5.25
N ALA A 252 13.74 -8.03 5.56
CA ALA A 252 14.19 -7.07 6.55
C ALA A 252 14.34 -7.68 7.94
N LEU A 253 13.33 -8.41 8.42
CA LEU A 253 13.38 -9.11 9.71
C LEU A 253 14.54 -10.10 9.79
N MET A 254 14.92 -10.72 8.67
CA MET A 254 16.04 -11.65 8.56
C MET A 254 17.39 -10.96 8.25
N GLY A 255 17.44 -9.63 8.29
CA GLY A 255 18.65 -8.84 8.10
C GLY A 255 19.15 -8.72 6.66
N THR A 256 18.26 -8.95 5.67
CA THR A 256 18.61 -8.79 4.26
C THR A 256 18.39 -7.34 3.84
N GLU A 257 19.43 -6.70 3.31
CA GLU A 257 19.36 -5.35 2.74
C GLU A 257 18.35 -5.25 1.59
N SER A 258 17.85 -4.05 1.35
CA SER A 258 16.94 -3.77 0.23
C SER A 258 17.70 -3.73 -1.09
N ASP A 259 17.04 -4.20 -2.15
CA ASP A 259 17.50 -4.04 -3.53
C ASP A 259 16.95 -2.74 -4.18
N TRP A 260 16.34 -1.85 -3.37
CA TRP A 260 15.68 -0.59 -3.79
C TRP A 260 16.67 0.58 -3.81
#